data_502b2cf58f6d5924c9df808bc11b586f
#
_entry.id   502b2cf58f6d5924c9df808bc11b586f
#
_cell.length_a   1.000
_cell.length_b   1.000
_cell.length_c   1.000
_cell.angle_alpha   90.00
_cell.angle_beta   90.00
_cell.angle_gamma   90.00
#
_symmetry.space_group_name_H-M   'P 1'
#
loop_
_entity.id
_entity.type
_entity.pdbx_description
1 polymer ?
#
loop_
_entity_poly.entity_id
_entity_poly.type
_entity_poly.pdbx_seq_one_letter_code
_entity_poly.pdbx_strand_id
1 'polypeptide(L)'
;MKQAEQKFRTECLAGLRRAQALRPEIIESSARTIEEVLGRYNQLLMAASASNALAGLMSEVHPAEAIRDAARECEQEVSKFYSALALDREMYDALAAVDVSAADADTQRFHAHTLRDYRRAGVDRPLEVRARLENIDEELTKLSQAFSKTISEDVRVIEVDDPARLAGLPADFIASHPAAADGKIRITTDYPDYNPFMTYANDDALREQLYIAFRSRGDGKPHERGAEVDQGNEAVLRDILTLRAEKAGILGYANWADYITADKMIGSGDRAAEFLERVQKLAAPRAQEDYT
;
A
#
# COMPACT_ATOMS: atom_id res chain seq x y z
N MET A 1 17.57 -16.97 13.84
CA MET A 1 17.06 -15.70 13.26
C MET A 1 17.63 -15.45 11.87
N LYS A 2 18.90 -15.16 11.67
CA LYS A 2 19.52 -14.91 10.34
C LYS A 2 19.22 -15.97 9.25
N GLN A 3 19.16 -17.25 9.61
CA GLN A 3 18.87 -18.32 8.65
C GLN A 3 17.40 -18.31 8.20
N ALA A 4 16.46 -17.98 9.08
CA ALA A 4 15.03 -17.85 8.74
C ALA A 4 14.80 -16.63 7.83
N GLU A 5 15.44 -15.51 8.12
CA GLU A 5 15.43 -14.31 7.30
C GLU A 5 15.97 -14.58 5.89
N GLN A 6 17.15 -15.23 5.78
CA GLN A 6 17.74 -15.57 4.48
C GLN A 6 16.86 -16.53 3.67
N LYS A 7 16.23 -17.50 4.36
CA LYS A 7 15.29 -18.41 3.72
C LYS A 7 14.08 -17.65 3.18
N PHE A 8 13.51 -16.75 4.00
CA PHE A 8 12.38 -15.91 3.58
C PHE A 8 12.73 -15.07 2.36
N ARG A 9 13.88 -14.34 2.36
CA ARG A 9 14.34 -13.55 1.20
C ARG A 9 14.44 -14.39 -0.06
N THR A 10 14.98 -15.59 0.05
CA THR A 10 15.14 -16.51 -1.08
C THR A 10 13.80 -16.93 -1.65
N GLU A 11 12.83 -17.25 -0.80
CA GLU A 11 11.47 -17.65 -1.19
C GLU A 11 10.69 -16.48 -1.78
N CYS A 12 10.75 -15.31 -1.13
CA CYS A 12 10.06 -14.11 -1.58
C CYS A 12 10.51 -13.67 -2.99
N LEU A 13 11.81 -13.67 -3.26
CA LEU A 13 12.35 -13.29 -4.57
C LEU A 13 12.30 -14.40 -5.64
N ALA A 14 11.78 -15.58 -5.31
CA ALA A 14 11.74 -16.68 -6.27
C ALA A 14 10.82 -16.39 -7.48
N GLY A 15 9.65 -15.80 -7.23
CA GLY A 15 8.74 -15.35 -8.28
C GLY A 15 9.33 -14.24 -9.13
N LEU A 16 9.98 -13.27 -8.49
CA LEU A 16 10.66 -12.17 -9.19
C LEU A 16 11.76 -12.67 -10.14
N ARG A 17 12.62 -13.59 -9.68
CA ARG A 17 13.64 -14.21 -10.53
C ARG A 17 13.04 -14.95 -11.73
N ARG A 18 11.89 -15.63 -11.53
CA ARG A 18 11.16 -16.29 -12.63
C ARG A 18 10.63 -15.27 -13.62
N ALA A 19 10.05 -14.17 -13.13
CA ALA A 19 9.56 -13.09 -13.99
C ALA A 19 10.69 -12.47 -14.81
N GLN A 20 11.83 -12.18 -14.18
CA GLN A 20 13.02 -11.67 -14.85
C GLN A 20 13.56 -12.61 -15.94
N ALA A 21 13.53 -13.93 -15.71
CA ALA A 21 13.98 -14.92 -16.69
C ALA A 21 13.06 -14.99 -17.94
N LEU A 22 11.77 -14.69 -17.80
CA LEU A 22 10.83 -14.67 -18.92
C LEU A 22 11.00 -13.45 -19.84
N ARG A 23 11.56 -12.34 -19.34
CA ARG A 23 11.73 -11.11 -20.13
C ARG A 23 12.47 -11.33 -21.45
N PRO A 24 13.69 -11.88 -21.47
CA PRO A 24 14.41 -12.10 -22.72
C PRO A 24 13.66 -13.06 -23.67
N GLU A 25 12.99 -14.09 -23.16
CA GLU A 25 12.19 -15.00 -23.98
C GLU A 25 11.07 -14.29 -24.75
N ILE A 26 10.47 -13.26 -24.14
CA ILE A 26 9.39 -12.46 -24.74
C ILE A 26 9.95 -11.51 -25.81
N ILE A 27 10.99 -10.74 -25.48
CA ILE A 27 11.51 -9.69 -26.36
C ILE A 27 12.27 -10.26 -27.57
N GLU A 28 12.97 -11.39 -27.39
CA GLU A 28 13.77 -12.07 -28.42
C GLU A 28 12.94 -13.05 -29.28
N SER A 29 11.69 -13.32 -28.90
CA SER A 29 10.82 -14.21 -29.67
C SER A 29 10.66 -13.71 -31.12
N SER A 30 10.99 -14.55 -32.08
CA SER A 30 10.74 -14.27 -33.49
C SER A 30 9.28 -14.46 -33.89
N ALA A 31 8.55 -15.32 -33.16
CA ALA A 31 7.12 -15.56 -33.36
C ALA A 31 6.31 -14.58 -32.49
N ARG A 32 5.77 -13.54 -33.09
CA ARG A 32 4.94 -12.53 -32.42
C ARG A 32 3.50 -13.01 -32.25
N THR A 33 3.34 -14.23 -31.70
CA THR A 33 2.01 -14.82 -31.46
C THR A 33 1.48 -14.46 -30.06
N ILE A 34 0.17 -14.64 -29.90
CA ILE A 34 -0.51 -14.46 -28.61
C ILE A 34 0.13 -15.36 -27.54
N GLU A 35 0.40 -16.62 -27.84
CA GLU A 35 0.95 -17.57 -26.89
C GLU A 35 2.40 -17.22 -26.48
N GLU A 36 3.27 -16.95 -27.47
CA GLU A 36 4.70 -16.73 -27.23
C GLU A 36 5.02 -15.37 -26.60
N VAL A 37 4.19 -14.38 -26.81
CA VAL A 37 4.42 -13.03 -26.29
C VAL A 37 3.42 -12.70 -25.18
N LEU A 38 2.12 -12.65 -25.48
CA LEU A 38 1.11 -12.22 -24.53
C LEU A 38 0.89 -13.24 -23.41
N GLY A 39 0.90 -14.54 -23.75
CA GLY A 39 0.79 -15.64 -22.78
C GLY A 39 1.99 -15.70 -21.82
N ARG A 40 3.23 -15.54 -22.34
CA ARG A 40 4.43 -15.47 -21.49
C ARG A 40 4.47 -14.19 -20.67
N TYR A 41 4.01 -13.08 -21.21
CA TYR A 41 3.86 -11.83 -20.44
C TYR A 41 2.90 -12.00 -19.26
N ASN A 42 1.77 -12.66 -19.47
CA ASN A 42 0.87 -13.01 -18.37
C ASN A 42 1.55 -13.91 -17.30
N GLN A 43 2.34 -14.91 -17.73
CA GLN A 43 3.12 -15.75 -16.81
C GLN A 43 4.16 -14.93 -16.01
N LEU A 44 4.80 -13.95 -16.66
CA LEU A 44 5.72 -13.02 -16.00
C LEU A 44 5.00 -12.22 -14.90
N LEU A 45 3.83 -11.65 -15.22
CA LEU A 45 3.02 -10.91 -14.25
C LEU A 45 2.57 -11.79 -13.06
N MET A 46 2.12 -13.02 -13.34
CA MET A 46 1.74 -13.98 -12.30
C MET A 46 2.91 -14.33 -11.37
N ALA A 47 4.09 -14.54 -11.93
CA ALA A 47 5.30 -14.87 -11.17
C ALA A 47 5.72 -13.70 -10.26
N ALA A 48 5.74 -12.48 -10.78
CA ALA A 48 6.05 -11.29 -9.99
C ALA A 48 4.97 -11.01 -8.91
N SER A 49 3.69 -11.20 -9.25
CA SER A 49 2.57 -11.04 -8.32
C SER A 49 2.65 -11.99 -7.11
N ALA A 50 3.15 -13.21 -7.29
CA ALA A 50 3.36 -14.14 -6.18
C ALA A 50 4.38 -13.61 -5.16
N SER A 51 5.49 -13.01 -5.61
CA SER A 51 6.45 -12.33 -4.73
C SER A 51 5.83 -11.11 -4.05
N ASN A 52 5.08 -10.30 -4.79
CA ASN A 52 4.41 -9.12 -4.24
C ASN A 52 3.41 -9.48 -3.13
N ALA A 53 2.58 -10.48 -3.36
CA ALA A 53 1.58 -10.91 -2.38
C ALA A 53 2.23 -11.45 -1.09
N LEU A 54 3.31 -12.24 -1.22
CA LEU A 54 4.05 -12.75 -0.07
C LEU A 54 4.73 -11.60 0.70
N ALA A 55 5.39 -10.69 0.01
CA ALA A 55 6.06 -9.54 0.61
C ALA A 55 5.06 -8.65 1.36
N GLY A 56 3.99 -8.19 0.70
CA GLY A 56 2.99 -7.31 1.28
C GLY A 56 2.28 -7.91 2.49
N LEU A 57 1.97 -9.22 2.47
CA LEU A 57 1.39 -9.86 3.65
C LEU A 57 2.36 -9.92 4.81
N MET A 58 3.59 -10.39 4.58
CA MET A 58 4.55 -10.64 5.66
C MET A 58 5.13 -9.36 6.25
N SER A 59 5.20 -8.27 5.49
CA SER A 59 5.61 -6.94 6.00
C SER A 59 4.68 -6.39 7.06
N GLU A 60 3.40 -6.77 7.02
CA GLU A 60 2.37 -6.27 7.94
C GLU A 60 2.10 -7.22 9.13
N VAL A 61 2.08 -8.55 8.89
CA VAL A 61 1.52 -9.47 9.89
C VAL A 61 2.54 -10.40 10.57
N HIS A 62 3.79 -10.48 10.08
CA HIS A 62 4.73 -11.44 10.65
C HIS A 62 5.18 -11.01 12.06
N PRO A 63 5.14 -11.91 13.08
CA PRO A 63 5.47 -11.54 14.47
C PRO A 63 6.93 -11.11 14.66
N ALA A 64 7.86 -11.67 13.89
CA ALA A 64 9.28 -11.32 13.98
C ALA A 64 9.59 -10.10 13.11
N GLU A 65 10.08 -9.02 13.74
CA GLU A 65 10.47 -7.78 13.06
C GLU A 65 11.46 -8.00 11.92
N ALA A 66 12.51 -8.82 12.13
CA ALA A 66 13.50 -9.12 11.09
C ALA A 66 12.88 -9.73 9.81
N ILE A 67 11.76 -10.46 9.92
CA ILE A 67 11.04 -10.98 8.75
C ILE A 67 10.19 -9.88 8.12
N ARG A 68 9.56 -9.00 8.92
CA ARG A 68 8.83 -7.84 8.38
C ARG A 68 9.77 -6.92 7.59
N ASP A 69 10.97 -6.65 8.12
CA ASP A 69 11.97 -5.84 7.42
C ASP A 69 12.45 -6.51 6.13
N ALA A 70 12.74 -7.82 6.16
CA ALA A 70 13.10 -8.58 4.96
C ALA A 70 11.95 -8.60 3.93
N ALA A 71 10.70 -8.57 4.36
CA ALA A 71 9.53 -8.49 3.51
C ALA A 71 9.40 -7.11 2.85
N ARG A 72 9.63 -6.02 3.59
CA ARG A 72 9.68 -4.65 3.04
C ARG A 72 10.77 -4.48 1.98
N GLU A 73 11.95 -5.06 2.21
CA GLU A 73 13.02 -5.05 1.20
C GLU A 73 12.63 -5.84 -0.06
N CYS A 74 11.99 -7.03 0.11
CA CYS A 74 11.48 -7.79 -1.01
C CYS A 74 10.41 -7.01 -1.79
N GLU A 75 9.52 -6.30 -1.10
CA GLU A 75 8.50 -5.43 -1.70
C GLU A 75 9.13 -4.30 -2.52
N GLN A 76 10.21 -3.69 -2.03
CA GLN A 76 10.97 -2.69 -2.78
C GLN A 76 11.55 -3.26 -4.08
N GLU A 77 12.15 -4.46 -4.03
CA GLU A 77 12.68 -5.12 -5.23
C GLU A 77 11.57 -5.45 -6.24
N VAL A 78 10.42 -5.90 -5.78
CA VAL A 78 9.26 -6.16 -6.65
C VAL A 78 8.70 -4.87 -7.23
N SER A 79 8.58 -3.82 -6.42
CA SER A 79 8.13 -2.48 -6.89
C SER A 79 9.07 -1.92 -7.95
N LYS A 80 10.38 -2.01 -7.71
CA LYS A 80 11.41 -1.62 -8.69
C LYS A 80 11.27 -2.39 -10.00
N PHE A 81 11.06 -3.70 -9.93
CA PHE A 81 10.82 -4.51 -11.12
C PHE A 81 9.59 -4.06 -11.90
N TYR A 82 8.45 -3.79 -11.23
CA TYR A 82 7.24 -3.31 -11.89
C TYR A 82 7.42 -1.92 -12.52
N SER A 83 8.14 -1.02 -11.85
CA SER A 83 8.44 0.31 -12.40
C SER A 83 9.32 0.22 -13.63
N ALA A 84 10.38 -0.60 -13.60
CA ALA A 84 11.22 -0.85 -14.76
C ALA A 84 10.45 -1.52 -15.90
N LEU A 85 9.62 -2.52 -15.59
CA LEU A 85 8.78 -3.20 -16.58
C LEU A 85 7.80 -2.24 -17.26
N ALA A 86 7.13 -1.39 -16.49
CA ALA A 86 6.16 -0.42 -17.03
C ALA A 86 6.80 0.63 -17.97
N LEU A 87 8.12 0.82 -17.87
CA LEU A 87 8.91 1.74 -18.69
C LEU A 87 9.79 1.02 -19.72
N ASP A 88 9.64 -0.31 -19.84
CA ASP A 88 10.44 -1.15 -20.74
C ASP A 88 9.93 -1.01 -22.18
N ARG A 89 10.67 -0.24 -22.97
CA ARG A 89 10.31 0.03 -24.38
C ARG A 89 10.38 -1.22 -25.24
N GLU A 90 11.36 -2.12 -25.03
CA GLU A 90 11.47 -3.34 -25.82
C GLU A 90 10.31 -4.30 -25.55
N MET A 91 9.89 -4.40 -24.28
CA MET A 91 8.71 -5.17 -23.92
C MET A 91 7.44 -4.60 -24.54
N TYR A 92 7.25 -3.26 -24.46
CA TYR A 92 6.14 -2.59 -25.10
C TYR A 92 6.08 -2.85 -26.62
N ASP A 93 7.22 -2.73 -27.30
CA ASP A 93 7.28 -2.97 -28.76
C ASP A 93 6.99 -4.43 -29.10
N ALA A 94 7.47 -5.38 -28.29
CA ALA A 94 7.17 -6.81 -28.46
C ALA A 94 5.67 -7.09 -28.29
N LEU A 95 5.03 -6.51 -27.28
CA LEU A 95 3.59 -6.64 -27.02
C LEU A 95 2.77 -5.96 -28.13
N ALA A 96 3.16 -4.76 -28.57
CA ALA A 96 2.46 -4.01 -29.60
C ALA A 96 2.50 -4.69 -31.00
N ALA A 97 3.49 -5.54 -31.24
CA ALA A 97 3.63 -6.29 -32.49
C ALA A 97 2.73 -7.54 -32.57
N VAL A 98 2.01 -7.89 -31.50
CA VAL A 98 1.10 -9.06 -31.49
C VAL A 98 -0.21 -8.71 -32.17
N ASP A 99 -0.58 -9.46 -33.20
CA ASP A 99 -1.91 -9.37 -33.80
C ASP A 99 -2.93 -10.17 -32.98
N VAL A 100 -3.89 -9.45 -32.37
CA VAL A 100 -5.00 -10.01 -31.57
C VAL A 100 -6.35 -9.88 -32.28
N SER A 101 -6.39 -9.50 -33.57
CA SER A 101 -7.63 -9.23 -34.30
C SER A 101 -8.58 -10.41 -34.35
N ALA A 102 -8.04 -11.65 -34.38
CA ALA A 102 -8.80 -12.89 -34.40
C ALA A 102 -8.98 -13.53 -33.02
N ALA A 103 -8.48 -12.89 -31.94
CA ALA A 103 -8.61 -13.41 -30.59
C ALA A 103 -10.00 -13.15 -29.99
N ASP A 104 -10.30 -13.82 -28.88
CA ASP A 104 -11.49 -13.55 -28.08
C ASP A 104 -11.46 -12.14 -27.45
N ALA A 105 -12.62 -11.66 -27.02
CA ALA A 105 -12.79 -10.30 -26.49
C ALA A 105 -11.95 -10.03 -25.24
N ASP A 106 -11.73 -11.04 -24.39
CA ASP A 106 -10.95 -10.89 -23.15
C ASP A 106 -9.47 -10.75 -23.47
N THR A 107 -8.95 -11.53 -24.42
CA THR A 107 -7.56 -11.41 -24.92
C THR A 107 -7.33 -10.06 -25.58
N GLN A 108 -8.25 -9.60 -26.44
CA GLN A 108 -8.17 -8.27 -27.06
C GLN A 108 -8.18 -7.16 -26.00
N ARG A 109 -9.05 -7.27 -25.00
CA ARG A 109 -9.14 -6.32 -23.89
C ARG A 109 -7.86 -6.31 -23.05
N PHE A 110 -7.32 -7.47 -22.68
CA PHE A 110 -6.07 -7.57 -21.94
C PHE A 110 -4.92 -6.89 -22.67
N HIS A 111 -4.76 -7.18 -23.96
CA HIS A 111 -3.75 -6.56 -24.81
C HIS A 111 -3.91 -5.03 -24.88
N ALA A 112 -5.11 -4.55 -25.17
CA ALA A 112 -5.40 -3.12 -25.28
C ALA A 112 -5.11 -2.36 -23.95
N HIS A 113 -5.51 -2.95 -22.81
CA HIS A 113 -5.25 -2.37 -21.50
C HIS A 113 -3.76 -2.40 -21.17
N THR A 114 -3.05 -3.48 -21.45
CA THR A 114 -1.62 -3.58 -21.25
C THR A 114 -0.89 -2.46 -22.01
N LEU A 115 -1.14 -2.30 -23.28
CA LEU A 115 -0.50 -1.23 -24.08
C LEU A 115 -0.89 0.18 -23.61
N ARG A 116 -2.13 0.38 -23.18
CA ARG A 116 -2.57 1.63 -22.57
C ARG A 116 -1.76 1.93 -21.31
N ASP A 117 -1.58 0.94 -20.44
CA ASP A 117 -0.94 1.11 -19.15
C ASP A 117 0.55 1.42 -19.29
N TYR A 118 1.25 0.79 -20.23
CA TYR A 118 2.62 1.17 -20.60
C TYR A 118 2.72 2.63 -21.06
N ARG A 119 1.81 3.09 -21.92
CA ARG A 119 1.79 4.49 -22.39
C ARG A 119 1.48 5.45 -21.26
N ARG A 120 0.55 5.10 -20.37
CA ARG A 120 0.23 5.88 -19.18
C ARG A 120 1.41 5.95 -18.19
N ALA A 121 2.20 4.90 -18.08
CA ALA A 121 3.42 4.89 -17.26
C ALA A 121 4.52 5.80 -17.84
N GLY A 122 4.47 6.10 -19.15
CA GLY A 122 5.43 6.97 -19.80
C GLY A 122 6.48 6.24 -20.65
N VAL A 123 6.20 5.02 -21.13
CA VAL A 123 7.13 4.24 -21.97
C VAL A 123 7.54 4.98 -23.25
N ASP A 124 6.70 5.89 -23.76
CA ASP A 124 6.97 6.72 -24.93
C ASP A 124 7.82 7.96 -24.63
N ARG A 125 8.17 8.22 -23.38
CA ARG A 125 9.01 9.35 -22.99
C ARG A 125 10.49 9.07 -23.29
N PRO A 126 11.31 10.11 -23.47
CA PRO A 126 12.76 9.96 -23.60
C PRO A 126 13.39 9.17 -22.44
N LEU A 127 14.52 8.54 -22.68
CA LEU A 127 15.20 7.66 -21.70
C LEU A 127 15.46 8.37 -20.37
N GLU A 128 15.90 9.63 -20.39
CA GLU A 128 16.16 10.44 -19.18
C GLU A 128 14.88 10.66 -18.36
N VAL A 129 13.76 10.92 -19.03
CA VAL A 129 12.46 11.10 -18.39
C VAL A 129 11.97 9.78 -17.79
N ARG A 130 12.15 8.65 -18.49
CA ARG A 130 11.82 7.33 -17.95
C ARG A 130 12.65 6.99 -16.71
N ALA A 131 13.95 7.28 -16.73
CA ALA A 131 14.80 7.11 -15.57
C ALA A 131 14.33 7.97 -14.36
N ARG A 132 13.87 9.21 -14.59
CA ARG A 132 13.29 10.03 -13.52
C ARG A 132 11.99 9.43 -12.98
N LEU A 133 11.10 8.94 -13.84
CA LEU A 133 9.86 8.26 -13.43
C LEU A 133 10.14 7.02 -12.59
N GLU A 134 11.13 6.20 -12.97
CA GLU A 134 11.57 5.03 -12.20
C GLU A 134 12.06 5.44 -10.81
N ASN A 135 12.92 6.46 -10.72
CA ASN A 135 13.40 6.97 -9.44
C ASN A 135 12.24 7.51 -8.56
N ILE A 136 11.27 8.23 -9.13
CA ILE A 136 10.10 8.70 -8.39
C ILE A 136 9.32 7.52 -7.80
N ASP A 137 9.12 6.44 -8.55
CA ASP A 137 8.40 5.27 -8.08
C ASP A 137 9.14 4.52 -6.96
N GLU A 138 10.47 4.42 -7.05
CA GLU A 138 11.31 3.88 -5.97
C GLU A 138 11.21 4.74 -4.70
N GLU A 139 11.30 6.06 -4.82
CA GLU A 139 11.17 7.00 -3.71
C GLU A 139 9.77 6.93 -3.08
N LEU A 140 8.71 6.92 -3.89
CA LEU A 140 7.32 6.78 -3.42
C LEU A 140 7.09 5.46 -2.67
N THR A 141 7.68 4.36 -3.13
CA THR A 141 7.60 3.06 -2.44
C THR A 141 8.23 3.15 -1.05
N LYS A 142 9.45 3.68 -0.94
CA LYS A 142 10.16 3.86 0.34
C LYS A 142 9.40 4.78 1.29
N LEU A 143 8.91 5.92 0.80
CA LEU A 143 8.14 6.87 1.61
C LEU A 143 6.81 6.26 2.08
N SER A 144 6.12 5.49 1.22
CA SER A 144 4.87 4.83 1.60
C SER A 144 5.09 3.77 2.68
N GLN A 145 6.18 3.00 2.57
CA GLN A 145 6.57 2.03 3.60
C GLN A 145 6.95 2.73 4.92
N ALA A 146 7.72 3.82 4.86
CA ALA A 146 8.07 4.61 6.04
C ALA A 146 6.82 5.16 6.72
N PHE A 147 5.87 5.70 5.94
CA PHE A 147 4.59 6.22 6.43
C PHE A 147 3.79 5.14 7.17
N SER A 148 3.63 3.97 6.58
CA SER A 148 2.89 2.86 7.18
C SER A 148 3.61 2.30 8.41
N LYS A 149 4.94 2.14 8.33
CA LYS A 149 5.77 1.65 9.44
C LYS A 149 5.65 2.54 10.66
N THR A 150 5.76 3.85 10.49
CA THR A 150 5.64 4.82 11.59
C THR A 150 4.31 4.68 12.33
N ILE A 151 3.20 4.47 11.61
CA ILE A 151 1.88 4.27 12.24
C ILE A 151 1.80 2.91 12.95
N SER A 152 2.30 1.84 12.32
CA SER A 152 2.18 0.47 12.87
C SER A 152 3.07 0.24 14.09
N GLU A 153 4.21 0.94 14.20
CA GLU A 153 5.14 0.82 15.30
C GLU A 153 4.86 1.82 16.44
N ASP A 154 4.08 2.89 16.21
CA ASP A 154 3.64 3.83 17.24
C ASP A 154 2.43 3.26 18.01
N VAL A 155 2.66 2.17 18.75
CA VAL A 155 1.67 1.58 19.65
C VAL A 155 1.60 2.41 20.93
N ARG A 156 0.51 3.14 21.12
CA ARG A 156 0.25 3.94 22.32
C ARG A 156 -0.58 3.16 23.33
N VAL A 157 -0.51 3.59 24.59
CA VAL A 157 -1.16 2.90 25.73
C VAL A 157 -1.90 3.92 26.57
N ILE A 158 -3.13 3.59 26.95
CA ILE A 158 -3.81 4.28 28.06
C ILE A 158 -3.69 3.44 29.33
N GLU A 159 -3.62 4.08 30.47
CA GLU A 159 -3.55 3.46 31.79
C GLU A 159 -4.89 3.62 32.53
N VAL A 160 -5.39 2.52 33.07
CA VAL A 160 -6.64 2.49 33.84
C VAL A 160 -6.30 2.07 35.26
N ASP A 161 -6.51 2.97 36.23
CA ASP A 161 -6.17 2.79 37.64
C ASP A 161 -7.22 1.95 38.40
N ASP A 162 -8.49 2.00 37.98
CA ASP A 162 -9.61 1.31 38.63
C ASP A 162 -10.24 0.27 37.71
N PRO A 163 -10.17 -1.03 38.03
CA PRO A 163 -10.82 -2.09 37.25
C PRO A 163 -12.33 -1.88 37.02
N ALA A 164 -13.01 -1.16 37.92
CA ALA A 164 -14.45 -0.86 37.76
C ALA A 164 -14.75 -0.02 36.51
N ARG A 165 -13.78 0.76 36.03
CA ARG A 165 -13.90 1.55 34.80
C ARG A 165 -13.89 0.72 33.51
N LEU A 166 -13.59 -0.59 33.62
CA LEU A 166 -13.71 -1.53 32.50
C LEU A 166 -15.14 -2.09 32.35
N ALA A 167 -16.11 -1.54 33.07
CA ALA A 167 -17.51 -1.94 32.96
C ALA A 167 -18.02 -1.84 31.50
N GLY A 168 -18.77 -2.85 31.08
CA GLY A 168 -19.30 -3.00 29.71
C GLY A 168 -18.43 -3.88 28.80
N LEU A 169 -17.14 -4.02 29.10
CA LEU A 169 -16.25 -4.88 28.30
C LEU A 169 -16.54 -6.36 28.51
N PRO A 170 -16.32 -7.22 27.49
CA PRO A 170 -16.44 -8.68 27.61
C PRO A 170 -15.53 -9.27 28.71
N ALA A 171 -15.99 -10.33 29.36
CA ALA A 171 -15.26 -10.92 30.49
C ALA A 171 -13.88 -11.49 30.09
N ASP A 172 -13.75 -12.06 28.90
CA ASP A 172 -12.51 -12.55 28.32
C ASP A 172 -11.53 -11.41 28.01
N PHE A 173 -12.02 -10.27 27.56
CA PHE A 173 -11.22 -9.06 27.39
C PHE A 173 -10.65 -8.59 28.72
N ILE A 174 -11.48 -8.47 29.75
CA ILE A 174 -11.01 -8.08 31.10
C ILE A 174 -10.00 -9.07 31.66
N ALA A 175 -10.24 -10.37 31.47
CA ALA A 175 -9.33 -11.42 31.94
C ALA A 175 -7.96 -11.40 31.24
N SER A 176 -7.91 -10.98 29.98
CA SER A 176 -6.64 -10.86 29.21
C SER A 176 -5.83 -9.59 29.54
N HIS A 177 -6.43 -8.64 30.29
CA HIS A 177 -5.79 -7.38 30.71
C HIS A 177 -5.69 -7.27 32.24
N PRO A 178 -4.89 -8.14 32.91
CA PRO A 178 -4.71 -8.05 34.36
C PRO A 178 -3.95 -6.78 34.71
N ALA A 179 -4.20 -6.27 35.92
CA ALA A 179 -3.42 -5.17 36.46
C ALA A 179 -1.94 -5.58 36.60
N ALA A 180 -1.05 -4.70 36.17
CA ALA A 180 0.39 -4.87 36.29
C ALA A 180 0.85 -4.70 37.76
N ALA A 181 2.15 -4.85 38.04
CA ALA A 181 2.72 -4.75 39.37
C ALA A 181 2.51 -3.36 40.04
N ASP A 182 2.32 -2.33 39.24
CA ASP A 182 1.99 -0.96 39.66
C ASP A 182 0.47 -0.73 39.89
N GLY A 183 -0.34 -1.79 39.78
CA GLY A 183 -1.79 -1.74 39.96
C GLY A 183 -2.57 -1.22 38.73
N LYS A 184 -1.91 -0.83 37.66
CA LYS A 184 -2.55 -0.25 36.50
C LYS A 184 -2.85 -1.31 35.42
N ILE A 185 -3.98 -1.16 34.77
CA ILE A 185 -4.36 -1.92 33.58
C ILE A 185 -3.96 -1.11 32.36
N ARG A 186 -3.32 -1.78 31.39
CA ARG A 186 -2.84 -1.14 30.16
C ARG A 186 -3.63 -1.61 28.97
N ILE A 187 -4.23 -0.65 28.25
CA ILE A 187 -4.98 -0.88 27.02
C ILE A 187 -4.20 -0.21 25.88
N THR A 188 -3.89 -0.98 24.86
CA THR A 188 -3.10 -0.51 23.71
C THR A 188 -3.96 0.06 22.60
N THR A 189 -3.31 0.74 21.64
CA THR A 189 -3.96 1.19 20.39
C THR A 189 -3.98 0.10 19.31
N ASP A 190 -3.56 -1.12 19.60
CA ASP A 190 -3.69 -2.25 18.68
C ASP A 190 -5.16 -2.64 18.50
N TYR A 191 -5.52 -3.07 17.29
CA TYR A 191 -6.92 -3.38 16.96
C TYR A 191 -7.61 -4.39 17.90
N PRO A 192 -6.93 -5.44 18.40
CA PRO A 192 -7.54 -6.36 19.38
C PRO A 192 -7.98 -5.69 20.68
N ASP A 193 -7.30 -4.63 21.10
CA ASP A 193 -7.67 -3.84 22.28
C ASP A 193 -8.62 -2.71 21.91
N TYR A 194 -8.27 -1.94 20.87
CA TYR A 194 -9.00 -0.72 20.47
C TYR A 194 -10.45 -1.00 20.10
N ASN A 195 -10.70 -1.99 19.22
CA ASN A 195 -12.06 -2.22 18.71
C ASN A 195 -13.05 -2.67 19.80
N PRO A 196 -12.74 -3.69 20.64
CA PRO A 196 -13.64 -4.05 21.73
C PRO A 196 -13.84 -2.92 22.74
N PHE A 197 -12.76 -2.18 23.06
CA PHE A 197 -12.84 -1.07 24.01
C PHE A 197 -13.78 0.02 23.52
N MET A 198 -13.61 0.47 22.27
CA MET A 198 -14.47 1.50 21.67
C MET A 198 -15.93 1.04 21.52
N THR A 199 -16.15 -0.28 21.33
CA THR A 199 -17.51 -0.83 21.13
C THR A 199 -18.27 -1.02 22.43
N TYR A 200 -17.60 -1.47 23.49
CA TYR A 200 -18.27 -2.01 24.69
C TYR A 200 -17.99 -1.26 25.98
N ALA A 201 -16.89 -0.49 26.09
CA ALA A 201 -16.59 0.22 27.34
C ALA A 201 -17.65 1.28 27.64
N ASN A 202 -18.15 1.29 28.89
CA ASN A 202 -19.14 2.29 29.33
C ASN A 202 -18.51 3.65 29.68
N ASP A 203 -17.19 3.70 29.91
CA ASP A 203 -16.48 4.93 30.32
C ASP A 203 -16.13 5.78 29.11
N ASP A 204 -16.91 6.84 28.89
CA ASP A 204 -16.74 7.75 27.76
C ASP A 204 -15.38 8.48 27.78
N ALA A 205 -14.88 8.84 28.94
CA ALA A 205 -13.61 9.55 29.06
C ALA A 205 -12.43 8.65 28.69
N LEU A 206 -12.46 7.35 29.03
CA LEU A 206 -11.45 6.40 28.62
C LEU A 206 -11.55 6.09 27.11
N ARG A 207 -12.77 6.00 26.56
CA ARG A 207 -12.96 5.87 25.11
C ARG A 207 -12.39 7.07 24.34
N GLU A 208 -12.64 8.29 24.81
CA GLU A 208 -12.07 9.50 24.24
C GLU A 208 -10.54 9.47 24.29
N GLN A 209 -9.96 9.13 25.45
CA GLN A 209 -8.52 9.04 25.62
C GLN A 209 -7.88 8.02 24.66
N LEU A 210 -8.47 6.82 24.55
CA LEU A 210 -8.00 5.78 23.64
C LEU A 210 -8.17 6.21 22.16
N TYR A 211 -9.28 6.86 21.81
CA TYR A 211 -9.51 7.41 20.48
C TYR A 211 -8.45 8.42 20.08
N ILE A 212 -8.16 9.38 20.96
CA ILE A 212 -7.12 10.39 20.71
C ILE A 212 -5.75 9.71 20.54
N ALA A 213 -5.40 8.79 21.43
CA ALA A 213 -4.15 8.03 21.34
C ALA A 213 -4.04 7.28 20.00
N PHE A 214 -5.12 6.60 19.57
CA PHE A 214 -5.18 5.87 18.30
C PHE A 214 -5.04 6.80 17.08
N ARG A 215 -5.75 7.95 17.10
CA ARG A 215 -5.76 8.88 15.95
C ARG A 215 -4.49 9.71 15.82
N SER A 216 -3.70 9.82 16.90
CA SER A 216 -2.44 10.56 16.90
C SER A 216 -1.22 9.70 16.59
N ARG A 217 -1.38 8.41 16.28
CA ARG A 217 -0.26 7.56 15.89
C ARG A 217 0.44 8.10 14.65
N GLY A 218 1.75 8.13 14.69
CA GLY A 218 2.59 8.65 13.60
C GLY A 218 2.65 10.18 13.51
N ASP A 219 2.15 10.94 14.49
CA ASP A 219 2.18 12.41 14.49
C ASP A 219 3.55 13.00 14.88
N GLY A 220 4.53 12.16 15.21
CA GLY A 220 5.88 12.57 15.59
C GLY A 220 5.99 13.19 16.98
N LYS A 221 4.94 13.18 17.80
CA LYS A 221 4.98 13.69 19.15
C LYS A 221 5.43 12.61 20.14
N PRO A 222 6.30 12.94 21.11
CA PRO A 222 6.69 11.99 22.13
C PRO A 222 5.47 11.51 22.91
N HIS A 223 5.39 10.20 23.14
CA HIS A 223 4.45 9.62 24.08
C HIS A 223 5.23 9.03 25.27
N GLU A 224 4.54 8.68 26.36
CA GLU A 224 5.12 8.34 27.66
C GLU A 224 6.17 7.21 27.67
N ARG A 225 6.37 6.47 26.59
CA ARG A 225 7.40 5.43 26.46
C ARG A 225 8.78 5.92 26.01
N GLY A 226 8.97 7.23 25.79
CA GLY A 226 10.29 7.81 25.53
C GLY A 226 10.95 7.39 24.21
N ALA A 227 10.19 6.89 23.24
CA ALA A 227 10.70 6.70 21.89
C ALA A 227 11.03 8.09 21.31
N GLU A 228 12.27 8.30 20.89
CA GLU A 228 12.60 9.42 20.00
C GLU A 228 11.82 9.19 18.70
N VAL A 229 10.71 9.90 18.54
CA VAL A 229 9.98 9.89 17.29
C VAL A 229 10.68 10.91 16.41
N ASP A 230 11.46 10.40 15.49
CA ASP A 230 11.96 11.19 14.36
C ASP A 230 10.75 11.72 13.56
N GLN A 231 10.93 12.82 12.86
CA GLN A 231 9.92 13.61 12.17
C GLN A 231 8.62 12.83 11.82
N GLY A 232 7.48 13.28 12.36
CA GLY A 232 6.20 12.60 12.12
C GLY A 232 5.80 12.49 10.64
N ASN A 233 4.82 11.68 10.36
CA ASN A 233 4.33 11.39 9.01
C ASN A 233 3.91 12.61 8.18
N GLU A 234 3.80 13.81 8.79
CA GLU A 234 3.48 15.04 8.04
C GLU A 234 4.56 15.39 7.02
N ALA A 235 5.86 15.27 7.39
CA ALA A 235 6.96 15.50 6.47
C ALA A 235 6.97 14.46 5.35
N VAL A 236 6.83 13.19 5.70
CA VAL A 236 6.75 12.08 4.72
C VAL A 236 5.59 12.26 3.76
N LEU A 237 4.42 12.69 4.26
CA LEU A 237 3.25 12.97 3.42
C LEU A 237 3.51 14.10 2.43
N ARG A 238 4.21 15.16 2.87
CA ARG A 238 4.57 16.28 2.01
C ARG A 238 5.46 15.84 0.86
N ASP A 239 6.44 14.99 1.14
CA ASP A 239 7.35 14.45 0.13
C ASP A 239 6.59 13.54 -0.86
N ILE A 240 5.70 12.67 -0.37
CA ILE A 240 4.82 11.84 -1.21
C ILE A 240 3.98 12.72 -2.14
N LEU A 241 3.35 13.78 -1.62
CA LEU A 241 2.52 14.67 -2.43
C LEU A 241 3.34 15.44 -3.47
N THR A 242 4.56 15.84 -3.14
CA THR A 242 5.49 16.52 -4.05
C THR A 242 5.87 15.61 -5.21
N LEU A 243 6.30 14.38 -4.93
CA LEU A 243 6.66 13.41 -5.96
C LEU A 243 5.47 13.00 -6.84
N ARG A 244 4.28 12.86 -6.26
CA ARG A 244 3.05 12.60 -7.01
C ARG A 244 2.70 13.74 -7.96
N ALA A 245 2.85 14.99 -7.53
CA ALA A 245 2.62 16.15 -8.36
C ALA A 245 3.64 16.21 -9.51
N GLU A 246 4.92 15.97 -9.23
CA GLU A 246 5.98 15.89 -10.25
C GLU A 246 5.67 14.80 -11.28
N LYS A 247 5.36 13.58 -10.83
CA LYS A 247 5.02 12.46 -11.73
C LYS A 247 3.84 12.79 -12.63
N ALA A 248 2.76 13.34 -12.08
CA ALA A 248 1.59 13.74 -12.86
C ALA A 248 1.96 14.76 -13.94
N GLY A 249 2.76 15.79 -13.59
CA GLY A 249 3.24 16.81 -14.53
C GLY A 249 4.11 16.24 -15.65
N ILE A 250 5.06 15.35 -15.35
CA ILE A 250 5.90 14.64 -16.33
C ILE A 250 5.04 13.86 -17.33
N LEU A 251 3.98 13.22 -16.83
CA LEU A 251 3.07 12.41 -17.65
C LEU A 251 2.03 13.24 -18.41
N GLY A 252 1.98 14.57 -18.19
CA GLY A 252 1.12 15.50 -18.90
C GLY A 252 -0.27 15.68 -18.29
N TYR A 253 -0.44 15.32 -17.02
CA TYR A 253 -1.67 15.55 -16.26
C TYR A 253 -1.57 16.83 -15.41
N ALA A 254 -2.69 17.51 -15.24
CA ALA A 254 -2.75 18.74 -14.44
C ALA A 254 -2.44 18.48 -12.95
N ASN A 255 -2.83 17.33 -12.45
CA ASN A 255 -2.63 16.94 -11.06
C ASN A 255 -2.67 15.40 -10.89
N TRP A 256 -2.33 14.93 -9.70
CA TRP A 256 -2.33 13.50 -9.37
C TRP A 256 -3.72 12.85 -9.43
N ALA A 257 -4.78 13.58 -9.06
CA ALA A 257 -6.14 13.06 -9.09
C ALA A 257 -6.58 12.74 -10.54
N ASP A 258 -6.25 13.60 -11.50
CA ASP A 258 -6.52 13.35 -12.92
C ASP A 258 -5.72 12.15 -13.43
N TYR A 259 -4.43 12.05 -13.09
CA TYR A 259 -3.63 10.89 -13.48
C TYR A 259 -4.21 9.57 -12.96
N ILE A 260 -4.52 9.49 -11.65
CA ILE A 260 -4.95 8.23 -11.03
C ILE A 260 -6.37 7.81 -11.44
N THR A 261 -7.21 8.76 -11.85
CA THR A 261 -8.61 8.48 -12.23
C THR A 261 -8.82 8.30 -13.72
N ALA A 262 -7.86 8.70 -14.57
CA ALA A 262 -8.00 8.70 -16.03
C ALA A 262 -8.34 7.33 -16.63
N ASP A 263 -7.93 6.22 -16.01
CA ASP A 263 -8.23 4.84 -16.43
C ASP A 263 -9.36 4.19 -15.63
N LYS A 264 -9.99 4.92 -14.71
CA LYS A 264 -11.09 4.45 -13.86
C LYS A 264 -12.44 4.84 -14.48
N MET A 265 -13.52 4.21 -14.00
CA MET A 265 -14.89 4.54 -14.43
C MET A 265 -15.23 6.01 -14.29
N ILE A 266 -14.69 6.68 -13.28
CA ILE A 266 -14.95 8.10 -13.02
C ILE A 266 -14.27 9.02 -14.05
N GLY A 267 -13.08 8.67 -14.54
CA GLY A 267 -12.40 9.29 -15.67
C GLY A 267 -11.64 10.59 -15.40
N SER A 268 -11.94 11.35 -14.34
CA SER A 268 -11.21 12.56 -13.95
C SER A 268 -11.35 12.89 -12.47
N GLY A 269 -10.41 13.69 -11.96
CA GLY A 269 -10.42 14.21 -10.59
C GLY A 269 -11.67 15.06 -10.32
N ASP A 270 -12.05 15.92 -11.24
CA ASP A 270 -13.25 16.79 -11.10
C ASP A 270 -14.54 15.96 -10.96
N ARG A 271 -14.73 14.94 -11.79
CA ARG A 271 -15.88 14.04 -11.65
C ARG A 271 -15.88 13.28 -10.34
N ALA A 272 -14.70 12.92 -9.84
CA ALA A 272 -14.57 12.29 -8.52
C ALA A 272 -14.99 13.26 -7.41
N ALA A 273 -14.58 14.53 -7.49
CA ALA A 273 -14.99 15.58 -6.55
C ALA A 273 -16.50 15.81 -6.58
N GLU A 274 -17.09 15.97 -7.76
CA GLU A 274 -18.55 16.13 -7.94
C GLU A 274 -19.35 14.95 -7.36
N PHE A 275 -18.83 13.72 -7.54
CA PHE A 275 -19.44 12.52 -6.97
C PHE A 275 -19.41 12.55 -5.45
N LEU A 276 -18.26 12.88 -4.85
CA LEU A 276 -18.09 12.96 -3.39
C LEU A 276 -18.97 14.05 -2.79
N GLU A 277 -19.04 15.24 -3.42
CA GLU A 277 -19.93 16.32 -2.97
C GLU A 277 -21.41 15.92 -3.00
N ARG A 278 -21.82 15.20 -4.06
CA ARG A 278 -23.18 14.68 -4.14
C ARG A 278 -23.49 13.69 -3.03
N VAL A 279 -22.57 12.75 -2.75
CA VAL A 279 -22.72 11.78 -1.66
C VAL A 279 -22.78 12.50 -0.32
N GLN A 280 -21.89 13.46 -0.08
CA GLN A 280 -21.89 14.26 1.15
C GLN A 280 -23.22 14.99 1.36
N LYS A 281 -23.76 15.67 0.34
CA LYS A 281 -25.04 16.38 0.42
C LYS A 281 -26.21 15.45 0.76
N LEU A 282 -26.19 14.22 0.23
CA LEU A 282 -27.24 13.23 0.49
C LEU A 282 -27.10 12.60 1.88
N ALA A 283 -25.89 12.38 2.37
CA ALA A 283 -25.63 11.76 3.67
C ALA A 283 -25.71 12.73 4.85
N ALA A 284 -25.45 14.03 4.63
CA ALA A 284 -25.36 15.03 5.70
C ALA A 284 -26.61 15.12 6.61
N PRO A 285 -27.89 15.08 6.11
CA PRO A 285 -29.04 15.13 6.96
C PRO A 285 -29.10 13.94 7.95
N ARG A 286 -28.83 12.73 7.45
CA ARG A 286 -28.81 11.54 8.30
C ARG A 286 -27.65 11.55 9.30
N ALA A 287 -26.46 11.96 8.87
CA ALA A 287 -25.34 12.11 9.79
C ALA A 287 -25.65 13.11 10.91
N GLN A 288 -26.34 14.22 10.61
CA GLN A 288 -26.76 15.18 11.63
C GLN A 288 -27.76 14.58 12.62
N GLU A 289 -28.72 13.77 12.16
CA GLU A 289 -29.67 13.05 13.03
C GLU A 289 -28.97 12.05 13.96
N ASP A 290 -27.93 11.36 13.46
CA ASP A 290 -27.17 10.36 14.22
C ASP A 290 -26.32 11.01 15.34
N TYR A 291 -26.01 12.32 15.24
CA TYR A 291 -25.26 13.09 16.24
C TYR A 291 -26.15 13.81 17.28
N THR A 292 -27.46 13.81 17.12
CA THR A 292 -28.41 14.46 18.05
C THR A 292 -29.13 13.45 18.93
#